data_da8ba0c81e70ac2c3f382f42d1b6da5b
#
_entry.id   da8ba0c81e70ac2c3f382f42d1b6da5b
#
_cell.length_a   1.000
_cell.length_b   1.000
_cell.length_c   1.000
_cell.angle_alpha   90.00
_cell.angle_beta   90.00
_cell.angle_gamma   90.00
#
_symmetry.space_group_name_H-M   'P 1'
#
loop_
_entity.id
_entity.type
_entity.pdbx_description
1 polymer ?
#
loop_
_entity_poly.entity_id
_entity_poly.type
_entity_poly.pdbx_seq_one_letter_code
_entity_poly.pdbx_strand_id
1 'polypeptide(L)'
;MQRKVYILENLDCANCAAKIERKLSKLPELNDVSVAFATKQLRFEAEDPEAVLPKIRETIQSMEPDVEVVERTRGKRKTAEHHH
;
A
#
# COMPACT_ATOMS: atom_id res chain seq x y z
N MET A 1 5.00 -4.43 15.78
CA MET A 1 5.00 -4.00 14.38
C MET A 1 4.34 -5.04 13.51
N GLN A 2 3.46 -4.60 12.65
CA GLN A 2 2.76 -5.48 11.73
C GLN A 2 3.13 -5.13 10.31
N ARG A 3 3.39 -6.16 9.50
CA ARG A 3 3.70 -5.96 8.10
C ARG A 3 2.43 -6.09 7.27
N LYS A 4 2.26 -5.16 6.35
CA LYS A 4 1.10 -5.18 5.47
C LYS A 4 1.56 -5.02 4.03
N VAL A 5 0.75 -5.57 3.12
CA VAL A 5 0.97 -5.45 1.69
C VAL A 5 -0.30 -4.93 1.06
N TYR A 6 -0.17 -3.88 0.28
CA TYR A 6 -1.28 -3.33 -0.48
C TYR A 6 -0.92 -3.33 -1.95
N ILE A 7 -1.95 -3.38 -2.80
CA ILE A 7 -1.77 -3.32 -4.25
C ILE A 7 -2.04 -1.90 -4.70
N LEU A 8 -1.14 -1.37 -5.52
CA LEU A 8 -1.29 -0.04 -6.09
C LEU A 8 -1.80 -0.19 -7.51
N GLU A 9 -3.11 -0.11 -7.66
CA GLU A 9 -3.71 -0.27 -8.97
C GLU A 9 -3.53 0.99 -9.80
N ASN A 10 -3.37 0.80 -11.10
CA ASN A 10 -3.17 1.88 -12.07
C ASN A 10 -1.81 2.56 -11.91
N LEU A 11 -0.87 1.88 -11.28
CA LEU A 11 0.49 2.41 -11.17
C LEU A 11 1.25 2.00 -12.42
N ASP A 12 1.44 2.96 -13.33
CA ASP A 12 2.04 2.67 -14.61
C ASP A 12 3.43 3.24 -14.79
N CYS A 13 3.95 3.92 -13.80
CA CYS A 13 5.22 4.64 -13.95
C CYS A 13 6.17 4.23 -12.84
N ALA A 14 7.36 3.77 -13.23
CA ALA A 14 8.36 3.38 -12.24
C ALA A 14 8.81 4.57 -11.40
N ASN A 15 8.89 5.75 -12.01
CA ASN A 15 9.24 6.94 -11.26
C ASN A 15 8.17 7.26 -10.22
N CYS A 16 6.91 7.03 -10.57
CA CYS A 16 5.83 7.25 -9.62
C CYS A 16 5.96 6.31 -8.44
N ALA A 17 6.31 5.05 -8.70
CA ALA A 17 6.52 4.09 -7.62
C ALA A 17 7.63 4.56 -6.68
N ALA A 18 8.72 5.05 -7.25
CA ALA A 18 9.83 5.54 -6.44
C ALA A 18 9.42 6.76 -5.63
N LYS A 19 8.62 7.65 -6.20
CA LYS A 19 8.16 8.81 -5.48
C LYS A 19 7.26 8.42 -4.32
N ILE A 20 6.36 7.47 -4.55
CA ILE A 20 5.47 7.00 -3.52
C ILE A 20 6.28 6.39 -2.38
N GLU A 21 7.24 5.52 -2.72
CA GLU A 21 8.07 4.90 -1.70
C GLU A 21 8.80 5.94 -0.87
N ARG A 22 9.39 6.92 -1.56
CA ARG A 22 10.17 7.95 -0.88
C ARG A 22 9.27 8.78 0.04
N LYS A 23 8.09 9.13 -0.45
CA LYS A 23 7.17 9.94 0.33
C LYS A 23 6.70 9.20 1.57
N LEU A 24 6.32 7.95 1.41
CA LEU A 24 5.83 7.17 2.53
C LEU A 24 6.93 6.85 3.52
N SER A 25 8.17 6.70 3.05
CA SER A 25 9.28 6.44 3.95
C SER A 25 9.52 7.57 4.94
N LYS A 26 9.05 8.76 4.61
CA LYS A 26 9.22 9.91 5.51
C LYS A 26 8.19 9.95 6.61
N LEU A 27 7.17 9.12 6.54
CA LEU A 27 6.15 9.10 7.56
C LEU A 27 6.65 8.33 8.78
N PRO A 28 6.61 8.93 9.97
CA PRO A 28 7.13 8.26 11.15
C PRO A 28 6.32 7.03 11.54
N GLU A 29 5.08 6.94 11.10
CA GLU A 29 4.25 5.80 11.40
C GLU A 29 4.64 4.56 10.62
N LEU A 30 5.42 4.72 9.55
CA LEU A 30 5.74 3.61 8.67
C LEU A 30 7.22 3.24 8.77
N ASN A 31 7.48 1.94 8.70
CA ASN A 31 8.84 1.42 8.72
C ASN A 31 9.00 0.45 7.55
N ASP A 32 10.24 0.34 7.06
CA ASP A 32 10.60 -0.61 6.00
C ASP A 32 9.67 -0.47 4.80
N VAL A 33 9.39 0.76 4.41
CA VAL A 33 8.53 1.02 3.26
C VAL A 33 9.23 0.59 1.98
N SER A 34 8.53 -0.17 1.16
CA SER A 34 9.07 -0.66 -0.10
C SER A 34 7.96 -0.77 -1.11
N VAL A 35 8.22 -0.32 -2.33
CA VAL A 35 7.25 -0.42 -3.41
C VAL A 35 7.89 -1.23 -4.53
N ALA A 36 7.24 -2.35 -4.88
CA ALA A 36 7.70 -3.20 -5.96
C ALA A 36 6.88 -2.87 -7.20
N PHE A 37 7.49 -2.17 -8.15
CA PHE A 37 6.78 -1.75 -9.33
C PHE A 37 6.32 -2.93 -10.19
N ALA A 38 7.15 -3.97 -10.25
CA ALA A 38 6.85 -5.11 -11.10
C ALA A 38 5.54 -5.80 -10.69
N THR A 39 5.28 -5.88 -9.39
CA THR A 39 4.07 -6.51 -8.87
C THR A 39 3.06 -5.49 -8.39
N LYS A 40 3.40 -4.20 -8.45
CA LYS A 40 2.53 -3.12 -8.01
C LYS A 40 2.15 -3.28 -6.54
N GLN A 41 3.11 -3.70 -5.73
CA GLN A 41 2.87 -3.93 -4.32
C GLN A 41 3.55 -2.89 -3.46
N LEU A 42 2.85 -2.43 -2.45
CA LEU A 42 3.38 -1.57 -1.41
C LEU A 42 3.49 -2.38 -0.14
N ARG A 43 4.70 -2.44 0.42
CA ARG A 43 4.93 -3.14 1.69
C ARG A 43 5.43 -2.17 2.72
N PHE A 44 4.99 -2.36 3.94
CA PHE A 44 5.49 -1.54 5.03
C PHE A 44 5.18 -2.23 6.35
N GLU A 45 5.78 -1.69 7.41
CA GLU A 45 5.48 -2.13 8.77
C GLU A 45 4.99 -0.94 9.57
N ALA A 46 4.00 -1.16 10.39
CA ALA A 46 3.45 -0.14 11.26
C ALA A 46 2.83 -0.81 12.47
N GLU A 47 2.72 -0.04 13.57
CA GLU A 47 2.06 -0.57 14.74
C GLU A 47 0.59 -0.82 14.48
N ASP A 48 -0.04 0.07 13.74
CA ASP A 48 -1.45 -0.07 13.39
C ASP A 48 -1.62 0.25 11.92
N PRO A 49 -1.38 -0.73 11.05
CA PRO A 49 -1.44 -0.46 9.61
C PRO A 49 -2.79 0.05 9.14
N GLU A 50 -3.87 -0.41 9.79
CA GLU A 50 -5.19 0.04 9.37
C GLU A 50 -5.43 1.48 9.73
N ALA A 51 -4.87 1.94 10.83
CA ALA A 51 -5.02 3.32 11.24
C ALA A 51 -4.31 4.27 10.29
N VAL A 52 -3.20 3.83 9.70
CA VAL A 52 -2.45 4.71 8.80
C VAL A 52 -2.89 4.59 7.35
N LEU A 53 -3.77 3.64 7.05
CA LEU A 53 -4.20 3.42 5.67
C LEU A 53 -4.84 4.67 5.05
N PRO A 54 -5.73 5.39 5.73
CA PRO A 54 -6.29 6.61 5.14
C PRO A 54 -5.21 7.64 4.82
N LYS A 55 -4.20 7.73 5.67
CA LYS A 55 -3.11 8.67 5.44
C LYS A 55 -2.28 8.23 4.23
N ILE A 56 -2.06 6.94 4.10
CA ILE A 56 -1.34 6.41 2.94
C ILE A 56 -2.10 6.72 1.66
N ARG A 57 -3.41 6.47 1.65
CA ARG A 57 -4.22 6.74 0.48
C ARG A 57 -4.19 8.22 0.12
N GLU A 58 -4.33 9.08 1.11
CA GLU A 58 -4.34 10.51 0.87
C GLU A 58 -3.00 10.95 0.29
N THR A 59 -1.91 10.45 0.85
CA THR A 59 -0.59 10.81 0.38
C THR A 59 -0.39 10.38 -1.07
N ILE A 60 -0.76 9.15 -1.39
CA ILE A 60 -0.60 8.63 -2.73
C ILE A 60 -1.48 9.38 -3.71
N GLN A 61 -2.72 9.62 -3.34
CA GLN A 61 -3.66 10.29 -4.25
C GLN A 61 -3.27 11.73 -4.51
N SER A 62 -2.60 12.37 -3.56
CA SER A 62 -2.15 13.73 -3.78
C SER A 62 -1.02 13.80 -4.81
N MET A 63 -0.29 12.70 -4.96
CA MET A 63 0.79 12.63 -5.94
C MET A 63 0.32 11.99 -7.25
N GLU A 64 -0.45 10.92 -7.13
CA GLU A 64 -0.92 10.14 -8.27
C GLU A 64 -2.40 9.86 -8.09
N PRO A 65 -3.26 10.77 -8.50
CA PRO A 65 -4.70 10.60 -8.25
C PRO A 65 -5.31 9.39 -8.95
N ASP A 66 -4.64 8.85 -9.97
CA ASP A 66 -5.15 7.68 -10.67
C ASP A 66 -4.81 6.38 -9.96
N VAL A 67 -3.89 6.41 -9.02
CA VAL A 67 -3.46 5.20 -8.32
C VAL A 67 -4.41 4.91 -7.18
N GLU A 68 -4.84 3.67 -7.07
CA GLU A 68 -5.71 3.23 -5.98
C GLU A 68 -4.97 2.25 -5.10
N VAL A 69 -5.18 2.38 -3.80
CA VAL A 69 -4.59 1.49 -2.81
C VAL A 69 -5.62 0.45 -2.45
N VAL A 70 -5.32 -0.81 -2.76
CA VAL A 70 -6.24 -1.92 -2.50
C VAL A 70 -5.56 -2.88 -1.56
N GLU A 71 -6.25 -3.25 -0.50
CA GLU A 71 -5.69 -4.18 0.46
C GLU A 71 -5.60 -5.56 -0.16
N ARG A 72 -4.44 -6.17 -0.06
CA ARG A 72 -4.27 -7.53 -0.50
C ARG A 72 -4.48 -8.45 0.67
N THR A 73 -5.64 -9.05 0.75
CA THR A 73 -5.91 -10.03 1.78
C THR A 73 -5.60 -11.41 1.26
N ARG A 74 -5.03 -12.19 2.12
CA ARG A 74 -4.79 -13.57 1.81
C ARG A 74 -5.77 -14.42 2.49
N GLY A 75 -6.30 -15.02 2.23
CA GLY A 75 -7.20 -15.67 3.00
C GLY A 75 -8.48 -15.25 2.83
N LYS A 76 -8.73 -14.84 2.61
CA LYS A 76 -9.91 -14.55 2.53
C LYS A 76 -10.47 -14.95 1.38
N ARG A 77 -10.02 -15.38 1.20
CA ARG A 77 -10.11 -15.73 0.45
C ARG A 77 -10.80 -16.48 0.53
N LYS A 78 -11.11 -16.45 1.27
CA LYS A 78 -11.76 -16.85 1.41
C LYS A 78 -12.57 -16.95 1.41
N THR A 79 -12.79 -16.75 1.49
CA THR A 79 -13.51 -16.65 1.48
C THR A 79 -14.27 -16.90 1.31
N ALA A 80 -14.44 -16.92 1.36
CA ALA A 80 -15.02 -16.83 1.15
C ALA A 80 -15.64 -17.39 1.20
N GLU A 81 -15.65 -17.27 1.43
CA GLU A 81 -16.00 -17.36 1.45
C GLU A 81 -16.56 -17.85 1.61
N HIS A 82 -16.91 -17.99 1.79
CA HIS A 82 -17.38 -18.10 1.96
C HIS A 82 -17.97 -18.57 1.98
N HIS A 83 -18.30 -18.70 2.06
CA HIS A 83 -18.81 -18.81 2.02
C HIS A 83 -19.28 -19.16 2.01
N HIS A 84 -19.54 -19.35 2.12
CA HIS A 84 -19.96 -19.24 2.10
C HIS A 84 -20.28 -19.40 2.10
#